data_2f34a446e5224cc5c231d30129452d83
#
_entry.id   2f34a446e5224cc5c231d30129452d83
#
_cell.length_a   1.000
_cell.length_b   1.000
_cell.length_c   1.000
_cell.angle_alpha   90.00
_cell.angle_beta   90.00
_cell.angle_gamma   90.00
#
_symmetry.space_group_name_H-M   'P 1'
#
loop_
_entity.id
_entity.type
_entity.pdbx_description
1 polymer ?
#
loop_
_entity_poly.entity_id
_entity_poly.type
_entity_poly.pdbx_seq_one_letter_code
_entity_poly.pdbx_strand_id
1 'polypeptide(L)'
;QFSADSVFHWARSSAWCDSTHVLHYQISTPQGRKFVSYDADKDEMKTYDSQKTMEKALGIKPRPAYKPQFGRRHERHWMEVDEEKEAYPVLSPDGKMEAYIEGYNVVVHEAGKPYTEAKRILTQDGTIGCYYSNRIQWSPDGKYIFVCKRVPVEKRYAYYVESSPADQLQPILHKQEYAKPGDALPQHYPVIIDVTTGKKVEADKHQIENQYELEWMQWTPDSKEVTMEYNQRGHHLYQMLAMNAETGKLRTVVEERANTFVNYGRLWRQFIKDGKQLLWMSERDNWNHLYLYDVQKSKVIRQITKGDWFVRGIQRVDEENGEIYFSASGVNRNEDPYLVHYYKIGIDGKNMVALTPEEGNHSAQYTYDYRYLLDTYSKVDAAPVTVLRDAQTGKLVK
;
A
#
# COMPACT_ATOMS: atom_id res chain seq x y z
N GLN A 1 -25.56 -21.31 -16.87
CA GLN A 1 -24.93 -20.61 -15.73
C GLN A 1 -24.67 -21.64 -14.62
N PHE A 2 -23.42 -22.10 -14.49
CA PHE A 2 -23.04 -22.95 -13.36
C PHE A 2 -23.04 -22.06 -12.10
N SER A 3 -23.94 -22.35 -11.16
CA SER A 3 -23.87 -21.70 -9.85
C SER A 3 -22.67 -22.24 -9.09
N ALA A 4 -22.10 -21.42 -8.24
CA ALA A 4 -21.00 -21.86 -7.36
C ALA A 4 -21.37 -23.06 -6.45
N ASP A 5 -22.65 -23.38 -6.31
CA ASP A 5 -23.16 -24.53 -5.57
C ASP A 5 -23.11 -25.86 -6.37
N SER A 6 -22.65 -25.83 -7.63
CA SER A 6 -22.51 -27.04 -8.45
C SER A 6 -21.16 -27.76 -8.28
N VAL A 7 -20.24 -27.18 -7.49
CA VAL A 7 -18.94 -27.79 -7.15
C VAL A 7 -19.03 -28.33 -5.72
N PHE A 8 -19.01 -29.66 -5.60
CA PHE A 8 -19.09 -30.34 -4.30
C PHE A 8 -17.71 -30.60 -3.70
N HIS A 9 -17.67 -30.75 -2.38
CA HIS A 9 -16.48 -31.11 -1.59
C HIS A 9 -15.33 -30.09 -1.63
N TRP A 10 -15.57 -28.89 -2.11
CA TRP A 10 -14.58 -27.81 -2.04
C TRP A 10 -14.81 -26.93 -0.79
N ALA A 11 -13.72 -26.67 -0.05
CA ALA A 11 -13.73 -25.72 1.08
C ALA A 11 -13.93 -24.29 0.59
N ARG A 12 -15.04 -23.67 0.96
CA ARG A 12 -15.39 -22.30 0.58
C ARG A 12 -15.41 -21.42 1.81
N SER A 13 -15.21 -20.11 1.56
CA SER A 13 -15.25 -19.10 2.64
C SER A 13 -14.35 -19.50 3.81
N SER A 14 -13.19 -20.11 3.49
CA SER A 14 -12.20 -20.48 4.48
C SER A 14 -11.58 -19.26 5.11
N ALA A 15 -11.45 -19.24 6.44
CA ALA A 15 -10.75 -18.21 7.19
C ALA A 15 -10.21 -18.76 8.50
N TRP A 16 -9.11 -18.19 8.96
CA TRP A 16 -8.60 -18.44 10.30
C TRP A 16 -9.39 -17.64 11.34
N CYS A 17 -9.63 -18.22 12.50
CA CYS A 17 -10.09 -17.47 13.65
C CYS A 17 -8.94 -16.62 14.20
N ASP A 18 -9.23 -15.36 14.50
CA ASP A 18 -8.23 -14.40 14.99
C ASP A 18 -7.37 -14.95 16.13
N SER A 19 -6.06 -14.79 16.04
CA SER A 19 -5.06 -15.20 17.05
C SER A 19 -5.13 -16.68 17.49
N THR A 20 -5.65 -17.55 16.62
CA THR A 20 -5.71 -19.00 16.83
C THR A 20 -5.26 -19.78 15.60
N HIS A 21 -5.07 -21.09 15.76
CA HIS A 21 -4.81 -22.02 14.65
C HIS A 21 -6.08 -22.81 14.27
N VAL A 22 -7.24 -22.22 14.50
CA VAL A 22 -8.53 -22.80 14.12
C VAL A 22 -8.99 -22.24 12.78
N LEU A 23 -9.05 -23.09 11.79
CA LEU A 23 -9.61 -22.80 10.46
C LEU A 23 -11.11 -23.07 10.49
N HIS A 24 -11.91 -22.21 9.87
CA HIS A 24 -13.31 -22.51 9.60
C HIS A 24 -13.64 -22.35 8.12
N TYR A 25 -14.55 -23.17 7.63
CA TYR A 25 -14.96 -23.16 6.22
C TYR A 25 -16.32 -23.84 6.03
N GLN A 26 -16.89 -23.72 4.82
CA GLN A 26 -18.10 -24.43 4.42
C GLN A 26 -17.82 -25.36 3.23
N ILE A 27 -18.53 -26.46 3.20
CA ILE A 27 -18.48 -27.44 2.09
C ILE A 27 -19.88 -27.60 1.52
N SER A 28 -20.03 -27.51 0.19
CA SER A 28 -21.25 -27.89 -0.51
C SER A 28 -21.25 -29.39 -0.71
N THR A 29 -22.37 -30.03 -0.36
CA THR A 29 -22.61 -31.48 -0.60
C THR A 29 -23.95 -31.65 -1.33
N PRO A 30 -24.21 -32.82 -1.94
CA PRO A 30 -25.53 -33.09 -2.53
C PRO A 30 -26.71 -32.98 -1.55
N GLN A 31 -26.44 -33.10 -0.25
CA GLN A 31 -27.44 -33.02 0.83
C GLN A 31 -27.54 -31.61 1.43
N GLY A 32 -26.78 -30.64 0.92
CA GLY A 32 -26.76 -29.26 1.42
C GLY A 32 -25.38 -28.82 1.88
N ARG A 33 -25.31 -27.67 2.57
CA ARG A 33 -24.06 -27.10 3.06
C ARG A 33 -23.71 -27.65 4.45
N LYS A 34 -22.43 -27.98 4.63
CA LYS A 34 -21.84 -28.31 5.95
C LYS A 34 -20.89 -27.19 6.36
N PHE A 35 -20.87 -26.86 7.65
CA PHE A 35 -19.99 -25.88 8.26
C PHE A 35 -19.00 -26.63 9.15
N VAL A 36 -17.72 -26.35 8.97
CA VAL A 36 -16.64 -27.12 9.57
C VAL A 36 -15.64 -26.20 10.24
N SER A 37 -15.13 -26.58 11.40
CA SER A 37 -13.90 -26.03 11.96
C SER A 37 -12.84 -27.11 12.10
N TYR A 38 -11.59 -26.70 11.96
CA TYR A 38 -10.41 -27.56 12.11
C TYR A 38 -9.38 -26.85 12.98
N ASP A 39 -9.05 -27.44 14.13
CA ASP A 39 -7.99 -27.00 15.03
C ASP A 39 -6.67 -27.67 14.60
N ALA A 40 -5.76 -26.87 14.04
CA ALA A 40 -4.51 -27.38 13.47
C ALA A 40 -3.51 -27.86 14.54
N ASP A 41 -3.58 -27.33 15.75
CA ASP A 41 -2.70 -27.76 16.85
C ASP A 41 -3.13 -29.10 17.46
N LYS A 42 -4.42 -29.39 17.41
CA LYS A 42 -4.99 -30.63 18.00
C LYS A 42 -5.32 -31.73 17.00
N ASP A 43 -5.26 -31.40 15.70
CA ASP A 43 -5.76 -32.22 14.59
C ASP A 43 -7.23 -32.63 14.81
N GLU A 44 -8.06 -31.71 15.31
CA GLU A 44 -9.47 -31.93 15.60
C GLU A 44 -10.39 -31.23 14.60
N MET A 45 -11.34 -31.97 14.04
CA MET A 45 -12.37 -31.44 13.14
C MET A 45 -13.74 -31.50 13.81
N LYS A 46 -14.53 -30.41 13.68
CA LYS A 46 -15.92 -30.33 14.16
C LYS A 46 -16.84 -29.86 13.05
N THR A 47 -18.01 -30.45 12.97
CA THR A 47 -19.07 -30.09 12.00
C THR A 47 -20.24 -29.45 12.73
N TYR A 48 -20.87 -28.47 12.10
CA TYR A 48 -21.96 -27.67 12.63
C TYR A 48 -23.15 -27.66 11.66
N ASP A 49 -24.36 -27.59 12.20
CA ASP A 49 -25.61 -27.59 11.42
C ASP A 49 -25.85 -26.26 10.68
N SER A 50 -25.24 -25.19 11.15
CA SER A 50 -25.35 -23.87 10.52
C SER A 50 -24.12 -22.99 10.74
N GLN A 51 -23.94 -21.99 9.85
CA GLN A 51 -22.91 -20.97 10.01
C GLN A 51 -23.02 -20.25 11.38
N LYS A 52 -24.24 -19.90 11.78
CA LYS A 52 -24.50 -19.19 13.04
C LYS A 52 -24.07 -20.04 14.28
N THR A 53 -24.30 -21.33 14.22
CA THR A 53 -23.89 -22.26 15.30
C THR A 53 -22.38 -22.37 15.38
N MET A 54 -21.71 -22.47 14.22
CA MET A 54 -20.25 -22.49 14.12
C MET A 54 -19.64 -21.18 14.64
N GLU A 55 -20.09 -20.04 14.14
CA GLU A 55 -19.58 -18.72 14.55
C GLU A 55 -19.74 -18.49 16.06
N LYS A 56 -20.88 -18.87 16.63
CA LYS A 56 -21.12 -18.80 18.07
C LYS A 56 -20.15 -19.70 18.85
N ALA A 57 -19.94 -20.93 18.38
CA ALA A 57 -19.04 -21.89 19.05
C ALA A 57 -17.57 -21.46 19.00
N LEU A 58 -17.16 -20.76 17.93
CA LEU A 58 -15.81 -20.25 17.72
C LEU A 58 -15.60 -18.83 18.26
N GLY A 59 -16.65 -18.19 18.80
CA GLY A 59 -16.58 -16.82 19.29
C GLY A 59 -16.37 -15.77 18.19
N ILE A 60 -16.67 -16.11 16.94
CA ILE A 60 -16.52 -15.20 15.78
C ILE A 60 -17.55 -14.09 15.92
N LYS A 61 -17.09 -12.86 16.02
CA LYS A 61 -17.98 -11.69 16.03
C LYS A 61 -18.56 -11.47 14.64
N PRO A 62 -19.85 -11.17 14.51
CA PRO A 62 -20.43 -10.77 13.23
C PRO A 62 -19.63 -9.60 12.67
N ARG A 63 -19.15 -9.72 11.44
CA ARG A 63 -18.60 -8.55 10.76
C ARG A 63 -19.70 -7.49 10.69
N PRO A 64 -19.45 -6.25 11.10
CA PRO A 64 -20.42 -5.19 10.89
C PRO A 64 -20.80 -5.21 9.41
N ALA A 65 -22.10 -5.14 9.12
CA ALA A 65 -22.59 -5.12 7.75
C ALA A 65 -21.79 -4.07 6.99
N TYR A 66 -21.11 -4.48 5.93
CA TYR A 66 -20.38 -3.55 5.06
C TYR A 66 -21.42 -2.55 4.55
N LYS A 67 -21.44 -1.36 5.13
CA LYS A 67 -22.12 -0.21 4.53
C LYS A 67 -21.19 0.22 3.40
N PRO A 68 -21.59 0.05 2.12
CA PRO A 68 -20.81 0.60 1.04
C PRO A 68 -20.70 2.11 1.32
N GLN A 69 -19.51 2.55 1.70
CA GLN A 69 -19.23 3.98 1.70
C GLN A 69 -19.09 4.32 0.23
N PHE A 70 -20.18 4.81 -0.36
CA PHE A 70 -20.13 5.45 -1.66
C PHE A 70 -19.05 6.52 -1.59
N GLY A 71 -18.01 6.42 -2.45
CA GLY A 71 -16.94 7.39 -2.54
C GLY A 71 -15.59 6.94 -1.97
N ARG A 72 -15.45 5.79 -1.30
CA ARG A 72 -14.13 5.19 -1.02
C ARG A 72 -13.77 4.08 -2.02
N ARG A 73 -13.80 4.37 -3.30
CA ARG A 73 -12.77 3.84 -4.17
C ARG A 73 -11.45 4.38 -3.60
N HIS A 74 -10.41 3.57 -3.60
CA HIS A 74 -9.07 4.01 -3.27
C HIS A 74 -8.74 5.25 -4.11
N GLU A 75 -9.10 6.42 -3.62
CA GLU A 75 -8.71 7.71 -4.14
C GLU A 75 -7.23 7.88 -3.81
N ARG A 76 -6.40 7.06 -4.45
CA ARG A 76 -4.96 7.24 -4.53
C ARG A 76 -4.61 8.27 -5.60
N HIS A 77 -5.56 9.10 -5.98
CA HIS A 77 -5.26 10.24 -6.81
C HIS A 77 -5.12 11.46 -5.91
N TRP A 78 -3.85 11.73 -5.52
CA TRP A 78 -3.41 13.02 -4.98
C TRP A 78 -3.93 14.21 -5.82
N MET A 79 -4.38 13.99 -7.08
CA MET A 79 -5.07 14.97 -7.91
C MET A 79 -6.45 15.41 -7.36
N GLU A 80 -7.07 14.62 -6.49
CA GLU A 80 -8.40 14.85 -5.94
C GLU A 80 -8.38 15.12 -4.44
N VAL A 81 -7.35 15.76 -3.92
CA VAL A 81 -7.52 16.43 -2.63
C VAL A 81 -8.48 17.57 -2.92
N ASP A 82 -9.74 17.33 -2.54
CA ASP A 82 -10.80 18.32 -2.58
C ASP A 82 -10.37 19.43 -1.62
N GLU A 83 -9.77 20.49 -2.20
CA GLU A 83 -9.21 21.62 -1.43
C GLU A 83 -10.31 22.47 -0.81
N GLU A 84 -11.57 22.22 -1.21
CA GLU A 84 -12.76 22.80 -0.64
C GLU A 84 -13.23 22.10 0.64
N LYS A 85 -12.72 20.88 0.96
CA LYS A 85 -12.97 20.28 2.26
C LYS A 85 -12.10 20.94 3.31
N GLU A 86 -12.77 21.50 4.30
CA GLU A 86 -12.12 22.03 5.51
C GLU A 86 -11.03 21.08 5.99
N ALA A 87 -9.79 21.52 5.92
CA ALA A 87 -8.67 20.75 6.43
C ALA A 87 -8.77 20.73 7.95
N TYR A 88 -8.94 19.55 8.51
CA TYR A 88 -8.86 19.39 9.97
C TYR A 88 -7.44 19.74 10.44
N PRO A 89 -7.34 20.49 11.55
CA PRO A 89 -6.05 20.76 12.17
C PRO A 89 -5.31 19.47 12.52
N VAL A 90 -4.00 19.46 12.29
CA VAL A 90 -3.13 18.32 12.59
C VAL A 90 -2.41 18.57 13.89
N LEU A 91 -2.66 17.71 14.89
CA LEU A 91 -2.00 17.77 16.20
C LEU A 91 -0.50 17.44 16.09
N SER A 92 0.31 18.20 16.86
CA SER A 92 1.71 17.85 17.10
C SER A 92 1.84 16.51 17.84
N PRO A 93 2.98 15.80 17.75
CA PRO A 93 3.18 14.51 18.42
C PRO A 93 2.97 14.55 19.93
N ASP A 94 3.22 15.71 20.59
CA ASP A 94 3.00 15.91 22.02
C ASP A 94 1.58 16.41 22.37
N GLY A 95 0.73 16.61 21.35
CA GLY A 95 -0.66 17.05 21.49
C GLY A 95 -0.85 18.50 21.95
N LYS A 96 0.20 19.32 21.98
CA LYS A 96 0.11 20.69 22.51
C LYS A 96 -0.18 21.76 21.47
N MET A 97 0.17 21.49 20.22
CA MET A 97 -0.01 22.42 19.11
C MET A 97 -0.85 21.76 18.01
N GLU A 98 -1.55 22.60 17.26
CA GLU A 98 -2.25 22.22 16.03
C GLU A 98 -1.71 23.02 14.86
N ALA A 99 -1.62 22.41 13.69
CA ALA A 99 -1.25 23.08 12.45
C ALA A 99 -2.35 22.94 11.40
N TYR A 100 -2.63 24.00 10.67
CA TYR A 100 -3.67 24.05 9.62
C TYR A 100 -3.34 25.11 8.56
N ILE A 101 -4.14 25.18 7.50
CA ILE A 101 -4.01 26.18 6.46
C ILE A 101 -5.10 27.24 6.64
N GLU A 102 -4.69 28.50 6.66
CA GLU A 102 -5.58 29.67 6.68
C GLU A 102 -5.08 30.70 5.66
N GLY A 103 -5.96 31.17 4.78
CA GLY A 103 -5.60 32.15 3.76
C GLY A 103 -4.40 31.73 2.90
N TYR A 104 -4.36 30.43 2.50
CA TYR A 104 -3.28 29.82 1.71
C TYR A 104 -1.94 29.59 2.44
N ASN A 105 -1.89 29.89 3.74
CA ASN A 105 -0.67 29.87 4.55
C ASN A 105 -0.75 28.90 5.73
N VAL A 106 0.42 28.44 6.19
CA VAL A 106 0.54 27.55 7.35
C VAL A 106 0.41 28.36 8.62
N VAL A 107 -0.50 27.92 9.47
CA VAL A 107 -0.75 28.51 10.80
C VAL A 107 -0.63 27.42 11.85
N VAL A 108 -0.07 27.78 13.00
CA VAL A 108 -0.06 26.94 14.20
C VAL A 108 -0.74 27.66 15.35
N HIS A 109 -1.36 26.89 16.22
CA HIS A 109 -1.99 27.42 17.41
C HIS A 109 -1.93 26.41 18.55
N GLU A 110 -2.15 26.86 19.78
CA GLU A 110 -2.14 26.01 20.96
C GLU A 110 -3.42 25.14 20.99
N ALA A 111 -3.23 23.81 21.07
CA ALA A 111 -4.35 22.86 21.03
C ALA A 111 -5.35 23.09 22.16
N GLY A 112 -6.65 23.01 21.81
CA GLY A 112 -7.76 23.21 22.73
C GLY A 112 -8.08 24.66 23.08
N LYS A 113 -7.36 25.64 22.54
CA LYS A 113 -7.74 27.06 22.64
C LYS A 113 -8.60 27.50 21.47
N PRO A 114 -9.35 28.61 21.60
CA PRO A 114 -10.09 29.20 20.47
C PRO A 114 -9.14 29.62 19.33
N TYR A 115 -9.52 29.35 18.07
CA TYR A 115 -8.73 29.71 16.88
C TYR A 115 -8.50 31.20 16.68
N THR A 116 -9.21 32.06 17.43
CA THR A 116 -9.01 33.50 17.45
C THR A 116 -7.89 33.94 18.39
N GLU A 117 -7.42 33.06 19.26
CA GLU A 117 -6.41 33.32 20.27
C GLU A 117 -5.15 32.49 20.02
N ALA A 118 -4.01 33.04 20.42
CA ALA A 118 -2.70 32.34 20.44
C ALA A 118 -2.28 31.68 19.12
N LYS A 119 -2.79 32.16 17.97
CA LYS A 119 -2.35 31.66 16.65
C LYS A 119 -1.09 32.38 16.19
N ARG A 120 -0.23 31.63 15.49
CA ARG A 120 0.97 32.14 14.86
C ARG A 120 1.02 31.72 13.39
N ILE A 121 1.11 32.69 12.50
CA ILE A 121 1.25 32.49 11.07
C ILE A 121 2.71 32.17 10.78
N LEU A 122 2.99 30.97 10.24
CA LEU A 122 4.34 30.53 9.92
C LEU A 122 4.80 30.94 8.52
N THR A 123 3.86 31.12 7.59
CA THR A 123 4.16 31.54 6.20
C THR A 123 3.24 32.70 5.78
N GLN A 124 3.71 33.54 4.84
CA GLN A 124 2.95 34.69 4.34
C GLN A 124 3.02 34.84 2.82
N ASP A 125 3.53 33.82 2.14
CA ASP A 125 3.78 33.82 0.70
C ASP A 125 2.86 32.87 -0.09
N GLY A 126 1.83 32.33 0.59
CA GLY A 126 0.75 31.56 -0.05
C GLY A 126 -0.23 32.48 -0.77
N THR A 127 -0.60 32.12 -2.01
CA THR A 127 -1.56 32.82 -2.87
C THR A 127 -2.47 31.82 -3.56
N ILE A 128 -3.58 32.27 -4.17
CA ILE A 128 -4.48 31.41 -4.95
C ILE A 128 -3.76 30.69 -6.11
N GLY A 129 -2.67 31.23 -6.65
CA GLY A 129 -1.89 30.63 -7.71
C GLY A 129 -0.71 29.77 -7.24
N CYS A 130 -0.40 29.82 -5.94
CA CYS A 130 0.65 29.00 -5.32
C CYS A 130 0.41 28.99 -3.81
N TYR A 131 -0.15 27.91 -3.28
CA TYR A 131 -0.61 27.82 -1.91
C TYR A 131 -0.08 26.60 -1.19
N TYR A 132 -0.08 26.65 0.14
CA TYR A 132 0.30 25.52 0.97
C TYR A 132 -0.85 24.50 1.02
N SER A 133 -0.52 23.24 0.75
CA SER A 133 -1.49 22.15 0.77
C SER A 133 -1.90 21.81 2.21
N ASN A 134 -3.09 21.25 2.35
CA ASN A 134 -3.59 20.78 3.65
C ASN A 134 -2.94 19.46 4.14
N ARG A 135 -1.99 18.89 3.40
CA ARG A 135 -1.23 17.69 3.79
C ARG A 135 -0.06 18.09 4.69
N ILE A 136 -0.39 18.46 5.90
CA ILE A 136 0.60 18.84 6.91
C ILE A 136 1.09 17.60 7.65
N GLN A 137 2.41 17.50 7.87
CA GLN A 137 3.01 16.44 8.66
C GLN A 137 4.01 17.04 9.66
N TRP A 138 3.78 16.77 10.93
CA TRP A 138 4.75 17.10 11.98
C TRP A 138 5.92 16.12 11.95
N SER A 139 7.13 16.60 12.22
CA SER A 139 8.26 15.73 12.53
C SER A 139 8.01 14.94 13.82
N PRO A 140 8.55 13.73 13.99
CA PRO A 140 8.38 12.93 15.21
C PRO A 140 8.73 13.66 16.51
N ASP A 141 9.72 14.57 16.48
CA ASP A 141 10.13 15.39 17.63
C ASP A 141 9.29 16.68 17.83
N GLY A 142 8.33 16.95 16.92
CA GLY A 142 7.47 18.14 16.95
C GLY A 142 8.17 19.45 16.59
N LYS A 143 9.43 19.43 16.17
CA LYS A 143 10.21 20.65 15.87
C LYS A 143 9.86 21.24 14.51
N TYR A 144 9.55 20.39 13.53
CA TYR A 144 9.32 20.78 12.15
C TYR A 144 7.92 20.43 11.67
N ILE A 145 7.45 21.18 10.68
CA ILE A 145 6.30 20.86 9.84
C ILE A 145 6.79 20.67 8.41
N PHE A 146 6.43 19.52 7.80
CA PHE A 146 6.52 19.31 6.37
C PHE A 146 5.19 19.64 5.72
N VAL A 147 5.24 20.34 4.59
CA VAL A 147 4.08 20.68 3.77
C VAL A 147 4.55 20.88 2.31
N CYS A 148 3.65 20.80 1.34
CA CYS A 148 3.96 21.16 -0.04
C CYS A 148 3.28 22.48 -0.41
N LYS A 149 4.01 23.36 -1.12
CA LYS A 149 3.40 24.41 -1.94
C LYS A 149 2.86 23.77 -3.20
N ARG A 150 1.62 24.07 -3.55
CA ARG A 150 0.98 23.60 -4.77
C ARG A 150 0.76 24.73 -5.75
N VAL A 151 1.17 24.51 -6.98
CA VAL A 151 0.80 25.34 -8.13
C VAL A 151 -0.32 24.63 -8.86
N PRO A 152 -1.57 25.11 -8.76
CA PRO A 152 -2.72 24.49 -9.39
C PRO A 152 -2.70 24.69 -10.90
N VAL A 153 -3.49 23.89 -11.60
CA VAL A 153 -3.76 24.04 -13.04
C VAL A 153 -5.26 24.09 -13.30
N GLU A 154 -5.63 24.62 -14.46
CA GLU A 154 -7.02 24.60 -14.88
C GLU A 154 -7.51 23.16 -15.06
N LYS A 155 -8.64 22.82 -14.42
CA LYS A 155 -9.26 21.51 -14.51
C LYS A 155 -9.74 21.26 -15.95
N ARG A 156 -9.38 20.10 -16.50
CA ARG A 156 -9.82 19.62 -17.81
C ARG A 156 -10.84 18.50 -17.62
N TYR A 157 -11.76 18.40 -18.57
CA TYR A 157 -12.87 17.46 -18.46
C TYR A 157 -13.06 16.63 -19.72
N ALA A 158 -13.38 15.37 -19.57
CA ALA A 158 -13.99 14.52 -20.57
C ALA A 158 -15.51 14.55 -20.39
N TYR A 159 -16.23 14.63 -21.51
CA TYR A 159 -17.69 14.62 -21.53
C TYR A 159 -18.17 13.39 -22.26
N TYR A 160 -19.18 12.73 -21.72
CA TYR A 160 -19.84 11.61 -22.39
C TYR A 160 -21.33 11.62 -22.08
N VAL A 161 -22.13 11.02 -22.98
CA VAL A 161 -23.60 10.98 -22.87
C VAL A 161 -24.01 9.56 -22.53
N GLU A 162 -24.74 9.40 -21.45
CA GLU A 162 -25.53 8.21 -21.17
C GLU A 162 -26.86 8.32 -21.90
N SER A 163 -26.97 7.62 -23.04
CA SER A 163 -28.11 7.77 -23.97
C SER A 163 -29.38 7.12 -23.47
N SER A 164 -29.31 6.14 -22.56
CA SER A 164 -30.47 5.40 -22.03
C SER A 164 -30.27 5.13 -20.53
N PRO A 165 -30.41 6.17 -19.69
CA PRO A 165 -30.36 5.98 -18.25
C PRO A 165 -31.56 5.16 -17.75
N ALA A 166 -31.35 4.41 -16.65
CA ALA A 166 -32.36 3.49 -16.14
C ALA A 166 -33.53 4.19 -15.42
N ASP A 167 -33.36 5.45 -15.00
CA ASP A 167 -34.27 6.21 -14.12
C ASP A 167 -35.01 7.36 -14.84
N GLN A 168 -34.65 7.64 -16.09
CA GLN A 168 -35.30 8.70 -16.87
C GLN A 168 -35.29 8.40 -18.38
N LEU A 169 -36.21 9.07 -19.12
CA LEU A 169 -36.32 8.92 -20.57
C LEU A 169 -35.25 9.70 -21.35
N GLN A 170 -34.83 10.85 -20.82
CA GLN A 170 -33.91 11.75 -21.50
C GLN A 170 -32.45 11.36 -21.22
N PRO A 171 -31.53 11.53 -22.19
CA PRO A 171 -30.11 11.29 -21.97
C PRO A 171 -29.54 12.17 -20.86
N ILE A 172 -28.51 11.65 -20.19
CA ILE A 172 -27.72 12.34 -19.17
C ILE A 172 -26.38 12.71 -19.71
N LEU A 173 -25.97 13.97 -19.61
CA LEU A 173 -24.61 14.41 -19.88
C LEU A 173 -23.77 14.25 -18.62
N HIS A 174 -22.73 13.43 -18.73
CA HIS A 174 -21.72 13.25 -17.68
C HIS A 174 -20.48 14.07 -17.97
N LYS A 175 -19.83 14.53 -16.91
CA LYS A 175 -18.61 15.31 -16.90
C LYS A 175 -17.64 14.66 -15.91
N GLN A 176 -16.48 14.23 -16.40
CA GLN A 176 -15.43 13.63 -15.57
C GLN A 176 -14.16 14.47 -15.70
N GLU A 177 -13.53 14.82 -14.58
CA GLU A 177 -12.22 15.45 -14.59
C GLU A 177 -11.20 14.49 -15.19
N TYR A 178 -10.52 14.95 -16.24
CA TYR A 178 -9.58 14.13 -17.00
C TYR A 178 -8.54 14.98 -17.72
N ALA A 179 -7.32 14.94 -17.22
CA ALA A 179 -6.17 15.53 -17.91
C ALA A 179 -5.64 14.56 -18.98
N LYS A 180 -5.58 15.02 -20.23
CA LYS A 180 -5.02 14.22 -21.35
C LYS A 180 -3.49 14.27 -21.36
N PRO A 181 -2.82 13.30 -22.02
CA PRO A 181 -1.41 13.42 -22.30
C PRO A 181 -1.09 14.75 -22.99
N GLY A 182 -0.16 15.53 -22.43
CA GLY A 182 0.18 16.87 -22.88
C GLY A 182 -0.46 18.01 -22.08
N ASP A 183 -1.56 17.79 -21.38
CA ASP A 183 -2.13 18.82 -20.49
C ASP A 183 -1.18 19.10 -19.31
N ALA A 184 -1.23 20.33 -18.79
CA ALA A 184 -0.48 20.68 -17.59
C ALA A 184 -0.99 19.89 -16.37
N LEU A 185 -0.09 19.50 -15.48
CA LEU A 185 -0.39 18.85 -14.21
C LEU A 185 -0.02 19.78 -13.05
N PRO A 186 -0.74 19.73 -11.91
CA PRO A 186 -0.36 20.48 -10.72
C PRO A 186 1.07 20.13 -10.29
N GLN A 187 1.79 21.10 -9.77
CA GLN A 187 3.15 20.91 -9.28
C GLN A 187 3.19 21.07 -7.76
N HIS A 188 3.96 20.22 -7.10
CA HIS A 188 4.12 20.21 -5.64
C HIS A 188 5.57 20.49 -5.29
N TYR A 189 5.81 21.45 -4.42
CA TYR A 189 7.14 21.85 -3.98
C TYR A 189 7.26 21.66 -2.48
N PRO A 190 8.08 20.70 -2.02
CA PRO A 190 8.29 20.41 -0.62
C PRO A 190 8.88 21.59 0.14
N VAL A 191 8.32 21.84 1.32
CA VAL A 191 8.75 22.89 2.25
C VAL A 191 8.81 22.29 3.64
N ILE A 192 9.87 22.58 4.39
CA ILE A 192 9.99 22.25 5.81
C ILE A 192 10.10 23.56 6.58
N ILE A 193 9.33 23.68 7.67
CA ILE A 193 9.24 24.88 8.49
C ILE A 193 9.64 24.52 9.92
N ASP A 194 10.63 25.18 10.47
CA ASP A 194 10.95 25.14 11.91
C ASP A 194 9.85 25.88 12.66
N VAL A 195 9.12 25.15 13.49
CA VAL A 195 7.94 25.69 14.19
C VAL A 195 8.32 26.75 15.21
N THR A 196 9.50 26.68 15.82
CA THR A 196 9.95 27.64 16.83
C THR A 196 10.37 28.95 16.21
N THR A 197 11.18 28.90 15.17
CA THR A 197 11.79 30.09 14.56
C THR A 197 10.98 30.66 13.39
N GLY A 198 10.08 29.86 12.79
CA GLY A 198 9.40 30.19 11.55
C GLY A 198 10.31 30.12 10.30
N LYS A 199 11.57 29.70 10.46
CA LYS A 199 12.48 29.51 9.34
C LYS A 199 11.97 28.38 8.44
N LYS A 200 11.84 28.66 7.14
CA LYS A 200 11.49 27.66 6.15
C LYS A 200 12.67 27.33 5.23
N VAL A 201 12.70 26.08 4.79
CA VAL A 201 13.58 25.60 3.72
C VAL A 201 12.74 24.95 2.65
N GLU A 202 13.08 25.17 1.39
CA GLU A 202 12.36 24.66 0.22
C GLU A 202 13.25 23.72 -0.58
N ALA A 203 12.66 22.68 -1.17
CA ALA A 203 13.38 21.79 -2.07
C ALA A 203 13.78 22.51 -3.37
N ASP A 204 14.91 22.09 -3.95
CA ASP A 204 15.31 22.58 -5.27
C ASP A 204 14.34 22.08 -6.35
N LYS A 205 13.62 23.02 -6.97
CA LYS A 205 12.62 22.74 -8.01
C LYS A 205 13.20 22.03 -9.22
N HIS A 206 14.46 22.29 -9.55
CA HIS A 206 15.12 21.68 -10.72
C HIS A 206 15.37 20.17 -10.54
N GLN A 207 15.40 19.67 -9.31
CA GLN A 207 15.55 18.24 -9.06
C GLN A 207 14.26 17.45 -9.18
N ILE A 208 13.10 18.13 -9.24
CA ILE A 208 11.76 17.53 -9.29
C ILE A 208 10.90 18.16 -10.40
N GLU A 209 11.50 18.53 -11.52
CA GLU A 209 10.81 19.08 -12.70
C GLU A 209 9.95 18.02 -13.41
N ASN A 210 8.95 18.48 -14.15
CA ASN A 210 8.06 17.60 -14.93
C ASN A 210 7.40 16.51 -14.08
N GLN A 211 6.88 16.87 -12.93
CA GLN A 211 6.20 15.94 -12.04
C GLN A 211 4.98 15.34 -12.75
N TYR A 212 4.90 14.01 -12.74
CA TYR A 212 3.64 13.28 -12.82
C TYR A 212 3.06 13.15 -11.42
N GLU A 213 3.88 12.70 -10.47
CA GLU A 213 3.51 12.53 -9.06
C GLU A 213 4.70 12.88 -8.15
N LEU A 214 4.36 13.41 -6.97
CA LEU A 214 5.26 13.54 -5.84
C LEU A 214 4.49 13.07 -4.60
N GLU A 215 4.79 11.87 -4.11
CA GLU A 215 3.97 11.16 -3.13
C GLU A 215 4.77 10.53 -1.99
N TRP A 216 4.07 9.83 -1.10
CA TRP A 216 4.63 8.99 -0.05
C TRP A 216 5.62 9.71 0.85
N MET A 217 5.28 10.97 1.22
CA MET A 217 6.07 11.76 2.14
C MET A 217 6.03 11.12 3.52
N GLN A 218 7.22 10.86 4.06
CA GLN A 218 7.37 10.25 5.38
C GLN A 218 8.61 10.79 6.09
N TRP A 219 8.44 11.27 7.31
CA TRP A 219 9.55 11.63 8.18
C TRP A 219 10.40 10.41 8.53
N THR A 220 11.72 10.60 8.57
CA THR A 220 12.61 9.65 9.23
C THR A 220 12.38 9.67 10.75
N PRO A 221 12.54 8.52 11.46
CA PRO A 221 12.31 8.46 12.90
C PRO A 221 13.14 9.46 13.73
N ASP A 222 14.31 9.89 13.23
CA ASP A 222 15.19 10.86 13.86
C ASP A 222 14.89 12.32 13.50
N SER A 223 13.79 12.58 12.77
CA SER A 223 13.33 13.91 12.35
C SER A 223 14.30 14.71 11.48
N LYS A 224 15.32 14.06 10.89
CA LYS A 224 16.34 14.75 10.09
C LYS A 224 16.01 14.92 8.62
N GLU A 225 15.19 14.01 8.09
CA GLU A 225 14.84 14.01 6.67
C GLU A 225 13.38 13.65 6.47
N VAL A 226 12.81 14.10 5.36
CA VAL A 226 11.54 13.60 4.80
C VAL A 226 11.84 12.84 3.54
N THR A 227 11.46 11.57 3.48
CA THR A 227 11.51 10.77 2.25
C THR A 227 10.26 11.00 1.43
N MET A 228 10.38 10.96 0.11
CA MET A 228 9.28 11.12 -0.84
C MET A 228 9.57 10.39 -2.14
N GLU A 229 8.53 10.01 -2.87
CA GLU A 229 8.65 9.39 -4.18
C GLU A 229 8.30 10.38 -5.28
N TYR A 230 9.22 10.54 -6.21
CA TYR A 230 9.09 11.38 -7.38
C TYR A 230 8.97 10.53 -8.64
N ASN A 231 7.86 10.71 -9.35
CA ASN A 231 7.58 10.10 -10.64
C ASN A 231 7.61 11.19 -11.70
N GLN A 232 8.56 11.11 -12.62
CA GLN A 232 8.66 12.05 -13.71
C GLN A 232 7.61 11.77 -14.78
N ARG A 233 7.00 12.80 -15.33
CA ARG A 233 6.09 12.66 -16.47
C ARG A 233 6.79 12.01 -17.66
N GLY A 234 6.14 11.01 -18.26
CA GLY A 234 6.74 10.13 -19.26
C GLY A 234 7.29 8.84 -18.65
N HIS A 235 7.39 8.77 -17.30
CA HIS A 235 7.70 7.57 -16.54
C HIS A 235 9.04 6.91 -16.91
N HIS A 236 9.99 7.68 -17.40
CA HIS A 236 11.36 7.20 -17.66
C HIS A 236 12.25 7.27 -16.43
N LEU A 237 11.84 8.06 -15.43
CA LEU A 237 12.54 8.28 -14.19
C LEU A 237 11.56 8.18 -13.01
N TYR A 238 11.91 7.34 -12.04
CA TYR A 238 11.26 7.24 -10.75
C TYR A 238 12.31 7.25 -9.65
N GLN A 239 12.12 8.07 -8.63
CA GLN A 239 13.11 8.22 -7.56
C GLN A 239 12.46 8.21 -6.18
N MET A 240 13.13 7.59 -5.21
CA MET A 240 12.94 7.93 -3.81
C MET A 240 13.96 9.01 -3.45
N LEU A 241 13.47 10.14 -3.01
CA LEU A 241 14.26 11.30 -2.57
C LEU A 241 14.19 11.43 -1.05
N ALA A 242 15.21 12.04 -0.46
CA ALA A 242 15.21 12.47 0.94
C ALA A 242 15.57 13.95 1.02
N MET A 243 14.73 14.73 1.69
CA MET A 243 14.91 16.17 1.92
C MET A 243 15.43 16.40 3.33
N ASN A 244 16.57 17.05 3.46
CA ASN A 244 17.15 17.39 4.75
C ASN A 244 16.33 18.50 5.44
N ALA A 245 15.97 18.29 6.71
CA ALA A 245 15.07 19.17 7.46
C ALA A 245 15.64 20.57 7.74
N GLU A 246 16.95 20.72 7.82
CA GLU A 246 17.59 22.00 8.16
C GLU A 246 17.97 22.82 6.94
N THR A 247 18.29 22.15 5.82
CA THR A 247 18.86 22.79 4.64
C THR A 247 17.94 22.77 3.41
N GLY A 248 16.92 21.90 3.39
CA GLY A 248 16.05 21.69 2.22
C GLY A 248 16.72 20.91 1.09
N LYS A 249 17.99 20.52 1.24
CA LYS A 249 18.72 19.81 0.20
C LYS A 249 18.11 18.43 -0.04
N LEU A 250 17.84 18.13 -1.32
CA LEU A 250 17.42 16.83 -1.78
C LEU A 250 18.62 15.92 -2.07
N ARG A 251 18.49 14.64 -1.75
CA ARG A 251 19.37 13.56 -2.21
C ARG A 251 18.55 12.39 -2.72
N THR A 252 19.04 11.71 -3.73
CA THR A 252 18.42 10.51 -4.25
C THR A 252 18.81 9.31 -3.38
N VAL A 253 17.83 8.59 -2.85
CA VAL A 253 18.01 7.34 -2.09
C VAL A 253 17.98 6.16 -3.05
N VAL A 254 16.97 6.10 -3.92
CA VAL A 254 16.83 5.10 -4.97
C VAL A 254 16.48 5.78 -6.28
N GLU A 255 17.06 5.30 -7.38
CA GLU A 255 16.69 5.71 -8.74
C GLU A 255 16.32 4.47 -9.57
N GLU A 256 15.17 4.55 -10.24
CA GLU A 256 14.77 3.67 -11.33
C GLU A 256 14.72 4.47 -12.61
N ARG A 257 15.42 3.98 -13.63
CA ARG A 257 15.47 4.62 -14.94
C ARG A 257 15.31 3.60 -16.04
N ALA A 258 14.43 3.87 -16.99
CA ALA A 258 14.19 3.03 -18.15
C ALA A 258 14.12 3.86 -19.42
N ASN A 259 14.60 3.30 -20.52
CA ASN A 259 14.47 3.93 -21.84
C ASN A 259 13.04 3.87 -22.39
N THR A 260 12.21 3.00 -21.81
CA THR A 260 10.82 2.78 -22.19
C THR A 260 9.87 3.31 -21.13
N PHE A 261 9.71 2.58 -20.03
CA PHE A 261 8.72 2.85 -19.00
C PHE A 261 9.13 2.21 -17.67
N VAL A 262 9.13 2.96 -16.58
CA VAL A 262 9.24 2.41 -15.23
C VAL A 262 7.85 2.01 -14.77
N ASN A 263 7.62 0.74 -14.50
CA ASN A 263 6.33 0.23 -14.05
C ASN A 263 6.06 0.59 -12.57
N TYR A 264 5.80 1.87 -12.32
CA TYR A 264 5.61 2.39 -10.96
C TYR A 264 4.40 1.77 -10.24
N GLY A 265 3.41 1.24 -10.95
CA GLY A 265 2.27 0.53 -10.36
C GLY A 265 2.62 -0.82 -9.74
N ARG A 266 3.83 -1.33 -9.97
CA ARG A 266 4.36 -2.57 -9.41
C ARG A 266 5.45 -2.35 -8.38
N LEU A 267 5.90 -1.13 -8.20
CA LEU A 267 6.88 -0.79 -7.16
C LEU A 267 6.29 -1.05 -5.78
N TRP A 268 7.08 -1.72 -4.97
CA TRP A 268 6.78 -1.96 -3.57
C TRP A 268 8.02 -1.64 -2.74
N ARG A 269 7.82 -1.11 -1.55
CA ARG A 269 8.89 -0.79 -0.62
C ARG A 269 8.45 -0.90 0.82
N GLN A 270 9.42 -1.14 1.67
CA GLN A 270 9.26 -1.09 3.12
C GLN A 270 10.57 -0.69 3.78
N PHE A 271 10.52 0.33 4.64
CA PHE A 271 11.63 0.64 5.54
C PHE A 271 11.71 -0.41 6.65
N ILE A 272 12.94 -0.80 6.96
CA ILE A 272 13.27 -1.72 8.05
C ILE A 272 14.44 -1.16 8.89
N LYS A 273 14.72 -1.78 10.04
CA LYS A 273 15.78 -1.34 10.95
C LYS A 273 15.69 0.15 11.31
N ASP A 274 14.50 0.56 11.77
CA ASP A 274 14.21 1.96 12.14
C ASP A 274 14.52 2.96 11.00
N GLY A 275 14.18 2.61 9.77
CA GLY A 275 14.37 3.47 8.60
C GLY A 275 15.79 3.50 8.03
N LYS A 276 16.75 2.74 8.60
CA LYS A 276 18.15 2.70 8.12
C LYS A 276 18.32 1.90 6.85
N GLN A 277 17.44 0.95 6.63
CA GLN A 277 17.44 0.11 5.44
C GLN A 277 16.09 0.17 4.73
N LEU A 278 16.10 -0.07 3.44
CA LEU A 278 14.92 -0.06 2.60
C LEU A 278 14.89 -1.33 1.75
N LEU A 279 13.81 -2.08 1.86
CA LEU A 279 13.45 -3.11 0.89
C LEU A 279 12.74 -2.44 -0.29
N TRP A 280 13.18 -2.74 -1.49
CA TRP A 280 12.70 -2.10 -2.71
C TRP A 280 12.51 -3.13 -3.83
N MET A 281 11.36 -3.12 -4.49
CA MET A 281 11.13 -3.86 -5.72
C MET A 281 11.62 -3.08 -6.92
N SER A 282 12.29 -3.76 -7.86
CA SER A 282 12.85 -3.15 -9.06
C SER A 282 12.87 -4.13 -10.24
N GLU A 283 12.60 -3.61 -11.43
CA GLU A 283 12.72 -4.34 -12.70
C GLU A 283 14.06 -4.06 -13.44
N ARG A 284 15.08 -3.55 -12.73
CA ARG A 284 16.37 -3.09 -13.32
C ARG A 284 17.20 -4.15 -14.01
N ASP A 285 16.93 -5.43 -13.74
CA ASP A 285 17.57 -6.58 -14.37
C ASP A 285 16.63 -7.33 -15.34
N ASN A 286 15.56 -6.66 -15.82
CA ASN A 286 14.47 -7.14 -16.66
C ASN A 286 13.45 -8.05 -15.97
N TRP A 287 13.61 -8.31 -14.67
CA TRP A 287 12.68 -9.06 -13.85
C TRP A 287 12.38 -8.29 -12.57
N ASN A 288 11.16 -8.42 -12.06
CA ASN A 288 10.78 -7.74 -10.81
C ASN A 288 11.36 -8.49 -9.61
N HIS A 289 12.38 -7.91 -8.99
CA HIS A 289 13.10 -8.49 -7.87
C HIS A 289 13.20 -7.56 -6.67
N LEU A 290 13.54 -8.15 -5.51
CA LEU A 290 13.77 -7.43 -4.26
C LEU A 290 15.24 -7.05 -4.12
N TYR A 291 15.46 -5.81 -3.70
CA TYR A 291 16.75 -5.23 -3.37
C TYR A 291 16.74 -4.66 -1.96
N LEU A 292 17.84 -4.77 -1.26
CA LEU A 292 18.07 -4.14 0.03
C LEU A 292 19.00 -2.95 -0.15
N TYR A 293 18.57 -1.79 0.35
CA TYR A 293 19.33 -0.54 0.31
C TYR A 293 19.78 -0.09 1.70
N ASP A 294 20.94 0.54 1.77
CA ASP A 294 21.35 1.44 2.84
C ASP A 294 20.79 2.83 2.52
N VAL A 295 19.86 3.29 3.34
CA VAL A 295 19.13 4.56 3.10
C VAL A 295 20.08 5.75 3.23
N GLN A 296 20.95 5.75 4.23
CA GLN A 296 21.86 6.86 4.47
C GLN A 296 22.93 6.99 3.38
N LYS A 297 23.49 5.86 2.92
CA LYS A 297 24.52 5.84 1.88
C LYS A 297 23.95 5.88 0.47
N SER A 298 22.62 5.76 0.30
CA SER A 298 21.94 5.68 -1.01
C SER A 298 22.53 4.58 -1.90
N LYS A 299 22.80 3.40 -1.34
CA LYS A 299 23.45 2.31 -2.05
C LYS A 299 22.72 0.98 -1.84
N VAL A 300 22.68 0.18 -2.91
CA VAL A 300 22.29 -1.22 -2.81
C VAL A 300 23.27 -1.97 -1.91
N ILE A 301 22.74 -2.59 -0.86
CA ILE A 301 23.47 -3.54 -0.03
C ILE A 301 23.56 -4.87 -0.76
N ARG A 302 22.42 -5.32 -1.32
CA ARG A 302 22.34 -6.58 -2.09
C ARG A 302 21.05 -6.69 -2.89
N GLN A 303 21.05 -7.53 -3.90
CA GLN A 303 19.87 -8.11 -4.51
C GLN A 303 19.45 -9.34 -3.70
N ILE A 304 18.19 -9.38 -3.23
CA ILE A 304 17.69 -10.47 -2.38
C ILE A 304 17.18 -11.63 -3.22
N THR A 305 16.33 -11.33 -4.22
CA THR A 305 15.81 -12.33 -5.17
C THR A 305 16.44 -12.12 -6.54
N LYS A 306 16.69 -13.20 -7.31
CA LYS A 306 17.30 -13.12 -8.63
C LYS A 306 16.95 -14.34 -9.49
N GLY A 307 17.00 -14.17 -10.80
CA GLY A 307 16.73 -15.23 -11.79
C GLY A 307 15.77 -14.78 -12.88
N ASP A 308 15.47 -15.64 -13.85
CA ASP A 308 14.56 -15.36 -14.96
C ASP A 308 13.11 -15.62 -14.55
N TRP A 309 12.66 -14.94 -13.52
CA TRP A 309 11.33 -15.03 -12.91
C TRP A 309 11.04 -13.74 -12.13
N PHE A 310 9.84 -13.55 -11.66
CA PHE A 310 9.51 -12.28 -11.00
C PHE A 310 8.69 -12.44 -9.73
N VAL A 311 8.94 -11.54 -8.78
CA VAL A 311 8.16 -11.38 -7.55
C VAL A 311 6.82 -10.72 -7.89
N ARG A 312 5.71 -11.36 -7.46
CA ARG A 312 4.34 -10.84 -7.63
C ARG A 312 3.93 -9.89 -6.52
N GLY A 313 4.30 -10.20 -5.30
CA GLY A 313 3.94 -9.40 -4.13
C GLY A 313 4.56 -9.92 -2.84
N ILE A 314 4.66 -9.05 -1.87
CA ILE A 314 5.17 -9.36 -0.54
C ILE A 314 3.99 -9.65 0.39
N GLN A 315 4.08 -10.76 1.12
CA GLN A 315 3.09 -11.18 2.10
C GLN A 315 3.44 -10.65 3.49
N ARG A 316 4.71 -10.78 3.87
CA ARG A 316 5.24 -10.34 5.17
C ARG A 316 6.75 -10.12 5.10
N VAL A 317 7.22 -9.13 5.83
CA VAL A 317 8.62 -8.97 6.22
C VAL A 317 8.72 -9.25 7.71
N ASP A 318 9.46 -10.27 8.07
CA ASP A 318 9.75 -10.65 9.45
C ASP A 318 11.16 -10.17 9.79
N GLU A 319 11.26 -8.96 10.37
CA GLU A 319 12.56 -8.37 10.72
C GLU A 319 13.25 -9.10 11.87
N GLU A 320 12.47 -9.72 12.76
CA GLU A 320 13.00 -10.44 13.93
C GLU A 320 13.75 -11.69 13.49
N ASN A 321 13.13 -12.48 12.61
CA ASN A 321 13.73 -13.70 12.06
C ASN A 321 14.59 -13.44 10.81
N GLY A 322 14.54 -12.22 10.25
CA GLY A 322 15.26 -11.87 9.04
C GLY A 322 14.73 -12.55 7.79
N GLU A 323 13.40 -12.76 7.68
CA GLU A 323 12.75 -13.50 6.60
C GLU A 323 11.74 -12.63 5.84
N ILE A 324 11.54 -12.94 4.56
CA ILE A 324 10.53 -12.33 3.69
C ILE A 324 9.67 -13.44 3.11
N TYR A 325 8.36 -13.32 3.26
CA TYR A 325 7.35 -14.17 2.63
C TYR A 325 6.80 -13.44 1.40
N PHE A 326 6.78 -14.12 0.25
CA PHE A 326 6.40 -13.49 -1.00
C PHE A 326 5.76 -14.47 -1.97
N SER A 327 5.03 -13.95 -2.95
CA SER A 327 4.54 -14.71 -4.10
C SER A 327 5.38 -14.40 -5.34
N ALA A 328 5.55 -15.39 -6.18
CA ALA A 328 6.33 -15.29 -7.42
C ALA A 328 5.72 -16.15 -8.54
N SER A 329 6.11 -15.86 -9.77
CA SER A 329 5.75 -16.62 -10.96
C SER A 329 6.97 -16.86 -11.82
N GLY A 330 6.99 -18.01 -12.53
CA GLY A 330 8.08 -18.40 -13.44
C GLY A 330 9.32 -18.99 -12.75
N VAL A 331 9.30 -19.23 -11.44
CA VAL A 331 10.42 -19.85 -10.72
C VAL A 331 10.63 -21.28 -11.20
N ASN A 332 9.56 -22.05 -11.38
CA ASN A 332 9.62 -23.40 -11.94
C ASN A 332 9.51 -23.31 -13.47
N ARG A 333 10.58 -23.65 -14.17
CA ARG A 333 10.64 -23.56 -15.65
C ARG A 333 9.85 -24.65 -16.38
N ASN A 334 9.41 -25.68 -15.66
CA ASN A 334 8.63 -26.80 -16.24
C ASN A 334 7.13 -26.57 -16.17
N GLU A 335 6.70 -25.41 -15.69
CA GLU A 335 5.30 -25.01 -15.53
C GLU A 335 4.96 -23.78 -16.38
N ASP A 336 3.66 -23.51 -16.50
CA ASP A 336 3.18 -22.24 -17.03
C ASP A 336 3.75 -21.08 -16.22
N PRO A 337 4.48 -20.13 -16.82
CA PRO A 337 5.12 -19.03 -16.10
C PRO A 337 4.14 -18.03 -15.50
N TYR A 338 2.83 -18.16 -15.76
CA TYR A 338 1.79 -17.33 -15.13
C TYR A 338 1.30 -17.89 -13.79
N LEU A 339 1.58 -19.15 -13.47
CA LEU A 339 1.19 -19.74 -12.18
C LEU A 339 1.89 -19.04 -11.02
N VAL A 340 1.12 -18.78 -9.98
CA VAL A 340 1.59 -18.09 -8.78
C VAL A 340 1.90 -19.10 -7.69
N HIS A 341 3.10 -19.05 -7.16
CA HIS A 341 3.56 -19.82 -6.02
C HIS A 341 4.01 -18.93 -4.87
N TYR A 342 4.07 -19.49 -3.67
CA TYR A 342 4.48 -18.80 -2.46
C TYR A 342 5.81 -19.33 -1.96
N TYR A 343 6.64 -18.40 -1.52
CA TYR A 343 8.01 -18.65 -1.10
C TYR A 343 8.34 -17.87 0.17
N LYS A 344 9.38 -18.29 0.87
CA LYS A 344 10.09 -17.45 1.82
C LYS A 344 11.60 -17.41 1.48
N ILE A 345 12.27 -16.34 1.86
CA ILE A 345 13.71 -16.14 1.69
C ILE A 345 14.25 -15.31 2.83
N GLY A 346 15.51 -15.52 3.20
CA GLY A 346 16.20 -14.63 4.12
C GLY A 346 16.41 -13.22 3.53
N ILE A 347 16.37 -12.18 4.35
CA ILE A 347 16.72 -10.80 3.94
C ILE A 347 18.18 -10.76 3.42
N ASP A 348 18.99 -11.74 3.79
CA ASP A 348 20.34 -11.92 3.26
C ASP A 348 20.40 -12.55 1.85
N GLY A 349 19.24 -12.88 1.26
CA GLY A 349 19.11 -13.49 -0.06
C GLY A 349 19.43 -14.99 -0.09
N LYS A 350 19.47 -15.65 1.06
CA LYS A 350 19.76 -17.08 1.17
C LYS A 350 18.52 -17.86 1.62
N ASN A 351 18.63 -19.20 1.53
CA ASN A 351 17.64 -20.15 2.06
C ASN A 351 16.23 -19.91 1.51
N MET A 352 16.11 -19.73 0.19
CA MET A 352 14.78 -19.66 -0.44
C MET A 352 14.10 -21.02 -0.33
N VAL A 353 12.87 -21.02 0.18
CA VAL A 353 12.03 -22.20 0.39
C VAL A 353 10.73 -22.05 -0.41
N ALA A 354 10.37 -23.06 -1.20
CA ALA A 354 9.04 -23.15 -1.81
C ALA A 354 8.03 -23.61 -0.76
N LEU A 355 7.01 -22.80 -0.52
CA LEU A 355 5.95 -23.10 0.44
C LEU A 355 4.77 -23.82 -0.21
N THR A 356 4.62 -23.68 -1.53
CA THR A 356 3.56 -24.29 -2.36
C THR A 356 4.19 -25.00 -3.56
N PRO A 357 4.70 -26.25 -3.41
CA PRO A 357 5.52 -26.90 -4.43
C PRO A 357 4.73 -27.58 -5.55
N GLU A 358 3.43 -27.85 -5.38
CA GLU A 358 2.64 -28.53 -6.41
C GLU A 358 2.33 -27.62 -7.59
N GLU A 359 2.18 -28.22 -8.79
CA GLU A 359 1.83 -27.49 -9.99
C GLU A 359 0.43 -26.89 -9.93
N GLY A 360 0.30 -25.60 -10.07
CA GLY A 360 -0.99 -24.90 -10.06
C GLY A 360 -0.87 -23.41 -9.76
N ASN A 361 -1.98 -22.72 -9.89
CA ASN A 361 -2.10 -21.35 -9.42
C ASN A 361 -2.57 -21.37 -7.96
N HIS A 362 -1.72 -20.92 -7.05
CA HIS A 362 -1.92 -20.98 -5.61
C HIS A 362 -2.53 -19.69 -5.03
N SER A 363 -3.30 -19.89 -3.96
CA SER A 363 -3.81 -18.85 -3.08
C SER A 363 -3.50 -19.24 -1.64
N ALA A 364 -2.78 -18.38 -0.93
CA ALA A 364 -2.27 -18.64 0.40
C ALA A 364 -2.99 -17.81 1.47
N GLN A 365 -3.38 -18.45 2.56
CA GLN A 365 -3.88 -17.78 3.76
C GLN A 365 -3.06 -18.24 4.97
N TYR A 366 -2.30 -17.31 5.55
CA TYR A 366 -1.45 -17.61 6.70
C TYR A 366 -2.19 -17.45 8.02
N THR A 367 -1.78 -18.20 9.05
CA THR A 367 -2.12 -17.90 10.44
C THR A 367 -1.44 -16.58 10.86
N TYR A 368 -1.94 -15.95 11.93
CA TYR A 368 -1.45 -14.65 12.43
C TYR A 368 0.07 -14.64 12.72
N ASP A 369 0.60 -15.78 13.17
CA ASP A 369 2.02 -15.98 13.52
C ASP A 369 2.85 -16.60 12.39
N TYR A 370 2.24 -16.88 11.23
CA TYR A 370 2.87 -17.56 10.09
C TYR A 370 3.40 -18.98 10.40
N ARG A 371 2.75 -19.69 11.32
CA ARG A 371 3.05 -21.11 11.60
C ARG A 371 2.43 -22.03 10.57
N TYR A 372 1.19 -21.78 10.19
CA TYR A 372 0.47 -22.57 9.20
C TYR A 372 0.07 -21.75 7.98
N LEU A 373 -0.02 -22.42 6.85
CA LEU A 373 -0.45 -21.91 5.57
C LEU A 373 -1.59 -22.77 5.03
N LEU A 374 -2.77 -22.21 4.86
CA LEU A 374 -3.83 -22.81 4.06
C LEU A 374 -3.56 -22.48 2.60
N ASP A 375 -3.24 -23.52 1.82
CA ASP A 375 -2.92 -23.44 0.41
C ASP A 375 -4.07 -24.00 -0.41
N THR A 376 -4.64 -23.17 -1.29
CA THR A 376 -5.65 -23.62 -2.28
C THR A 376 -5.08 -23.41 -3.67
N TYR A 377 -4.99 -24.47 -4.45
CA TYR A 377 -4.45 -24.41 -5.80
C TYR A 377 -5.31 -25.14 -6.83
N SER A 378 -5.26 -24.67 -8.06
CA SER A 378 -5.98 -25.23 -9.19
C SER A 378 -5.31 -24.86 -10.51
N LYS A 379 -5.75 -25.54 -11.57
CA LYS A 379 -5.52 -25.15 -12.97
C LYS A 379 -6.86 -25.04 -13.69
N VAL A 380 -6.84 -24.54 -14.92
CA VAL A 380 -8.07 -24.38 -15.73
C VAL A 380 -8.77 -25.73 -15.95
N ASP A 381 -8.00 -26.80 -16.05
CA ASP A 381 -8.44 -28.17 -16.30
C ASP A 381 -8.46 -29.06 -15.04
N ALA A 382 -8.18 -28.51 -13.87
CA ALA A 382 -8.12 -29.26 -12.61
C ALA A 382 -8.98 -28.62 -11.53
N ALA A 383 -9.71 -29.46 -10.80
CA ALA A 383 -10.51 -29.00 -9.65
C ALA A 383 -9.61 -28.41 -8.55
N PRO A 384 -10.10 -27.41 -7.80
CA PRO A 384 -9.34 -26.84 -6.69
C PRO A 384 -9.04 -27.87 -5.60
N VAL A 385 -7.80 -27.87 -5.13
CA VAL A 385 -7.33 -28.66 -3.98
C VAL A 385 -6.97 -27.69 -2.87
N THR A 386 -7.40 -27.97 -1.65
CA THR A 386 -7.07 -27.17 -0.45
C THR A 386 -6.34 -28.04 0.55
N VAL A 387 -5.18 -27.62 0.97
CA VAL A 387 -4.31 -28.34 1.91
C VAL A 387 -3.79 -27.40 3.00
N LEU A 388 -3.45 -27.98 4.13
CA LEU A 388 -2.77 -27.29 5.22
C LEU A 388 -1.28 -27.60 5.18
N ARG A 389 -0.44 -26.56 5.25
CA ARG A 389 1.01 -26.68 5.25
C ARG A 389 1.64 -26.02 6.46
N ASP A 390 2.80 -26.50 6.83
CA ASP A 390 3.73 -25.77 7.68
C ASP A 390 4.31 -24.58 6.90
N ALA A 391 4.10 -23.37 7.39
CA ALA A 391 4.47 -22.15 6.67
C ALA A 391 5.99 -21.85 6.74
N GLN A 392 6.76 -22.65 7.49
CA GLN A 392 8.22 -22.52 7.55
C GLN A 392 8.91 -23.39 6.51
N THR A 393 8.31 -24.52 6.18
CA THR A 393 8.96 -25.55 5.35
C THR A 393 8.20 -25.89 4.07
N GLY A 394 6.93 -25.47 3.95
CA GLY A 394 6.02 -25.87 2.87
C GLY A 394 5.53 -27.33 2.98
N LYS A 395 5.92 -28.08 4.01
CA LYS A 395 5.51 -29.46 4.18
C LYS A 395 4.01 -29.58 4.41
N LEU A 396 3.42 -30.58 3.76
CA LEU A 396 2.02 -30.94 3.96
C LEU A 396 1.79 -31.36 5.42
N VAL A 397 0.81 -30.76 6.06
CA VAL A 397 0.29 -31.13 7.38
C VAL A 397 -0.98 -31.97 7.21
N LYS A 398 -1.89 -31.50 6.32
CA LYS A 398 -3.15 -32.21 6.06
C LYS A 398 -3.73 -31.89 4.70
#